data_e216c1c940d431624265d370b3dca44b
#
_entry.id   e216c1c940d431624265d370b3dca44b
#
_cell.length_a   1.000
_cell.length_b   1.000
_cell.length_c   1.000
_cell.angle_alpha   90.00
_cell.angle_beta   90.00
_cell.angle_gamma   90.00
#
_symmetry.space_group_name_H-M   'P 1'
#
loop_
_entity.id
_entity.type
_entity.pdbx_description
1 polymer ?
#
loop_
_entity_poly.entity_id
_entity_poly.type
_entity_poly.pdbx_seq_one_letter_code
_entity_poly.pdbx_strand_id
1 'polypeptide(L)'
;MGRAHAIAVLGLTCLAFASRSLCAAQHPAPSPSEAPQTAPAEKVIIDTDIGDDIDDAFAVALALRSPELQILGITTTFGDTENRAKLLDHMLGEVGRSDIPVAAGRPTPPKTVFTQLKYAEGGHFAKVSHPDAVTFLLDEIRKHPGEITLVAIGPLMNVGEAIDKDPETFRKLKRVVLMGGSVYRGYGDTGSGAPHGPEPEWNIKNDIPSAQKLFAAGVPLFVMPLDSTQLKMDAANRNFLFRQGTPLSDALTLLYQEWGQETPMLFDPMTIAYMIKPALCPVEPMNIRVDEKGFTRPVSPMTGASSQNVRPAPNAQVCLKSSPDDFFHFLMPRLVAP
;
A
#
# COMPACT_ATOMS: atom_id res chain seq x y z
N MET A 1 -85.96 -12.68 45.58
CA MET A 1 -85.64 -12.66 47.03
C MET A 1 -84.35 -11.90 47.14
N GLY A 2 -84.22 -10.70 47.61
CA GLY A 2 -84.79 -9.99 48.69
C GLY A 2 -83.69 -9.18 49.32
N ARG A 3 -83.81 -7.89 49.22
CA ARG A 3 -83.53 -6.89 50.30
C ARG A 3 -82.01 -6.75 50.70
N ALA A 4 -81.47 -5.59 51.09
CA ALA A 4 -82.00 -4.19 51.27
C ALA A 4 -80.78 -3.29 51.54
N HIS A 5 -80.89 -2.08 51.13
CA HIS A 5 -80.42 -0.79 51.57
C HIS A 5 -79.65 -0.69 52.92
N ALA A 6 -78.59 0.12 52.88
CA ALA A 6 -78.40 1.15 53.94
C ALA A 6 -77.45 2.25 53.40
N ILE A 7 -77.98 3.47 53.46
CA ILE A 7 -77.37 4.78 53.25
C ILE A 7 -76.72 5.20 54.55
N ALA A 8 -75.53 5.76 54.52
CA ALA A 8 -75.07 6.66 55.57
C ALA A 8 -74.17 7.75 54.99
N VAL A 9 -74.52 8.93 55.34
CA VAL A 9 -74.04 10.27 54.91
C VAL A 9 -72.99 10.78 55.91
N LEU A 10 -72.18 11.70 55.41
CA LEU A 10 -71.42 12.78 56.07
C LEU A 10 -69.97 12.53 56.51
N GLY A 11 -69.16 13.44 56.03
CA GLY A 11 -67.88 13.81 56.63
C GLY A 11 -67.00 14.63 55.70
N LEU A 12 -67.34 15.93 55.50
CA LEU A 12 -66.57 16.91 54.78
C LEU A 12 -65.44 17.42 55.68
N THR A 13 -64.18 17.10 55.37
CA THR A 13 -63.02 17.77 55.95
C THR A 13 -62.04 18.19 54.83
N CYS A 14 -61.99 19.52 54.63
CA CYS A 14 -60.99 20.18 53.75
C CYS A 14 -59.64 20.09 54.39
N LEU A 15 -58.72 19.39 53.72
CA LEU A 15 -57.26 19.50 53.92
C LEU A 15 -56.64 20.18 52.71
N ALA A 16 -56.11 21.39 52.92
CA ALA A 16 -55.35 22.14 51.98
C ALA A 16 -53.98 21.43 51.75
N PHE A 17 -53.80 20.88 50.58
CA PHE A 17 -52.48 20.39 50.13
C PHE A 17 -51.72 21.52 49.42
N ALA A 18 -50.62 21.97 50.04
CA ALA A 18 -49.70 22.90 49.47
C ALA A 18 -48.95 22.18 48.32
N SER A 19 -49.23 22.61 47.09
CA SER A 19 -48.49 22.14 45.88
C SER A 19 -47.05 22.65 45.89
N ARG A 20 -46.10 21.79 46.22
CA ARG A 20 -44.71 22.05 45.96
C ARG A 20 -44.47 21.72 44.50
N SER A 21 -44.25 22.76 43.64
CA SER A 21 -43.71 22.62 42.30
C SER A 21 -42.29 22.10 42.38
N LEU A 22 -42.07 20.83 42.00
CA LEU A 22 -40.77 20.33 41.72
C LEU A 22 -40.29 20.95 40.37
N CYS A 23 -39.37 21.90 40.46
CA CYS A 23 -38.58 22.29 39.28
C CYS A 23 -37.75 21.11 38.85
N ALA A 24 -38.20 20.37 37.82
CA ALA A 24 -37.35 19.38 37.11
C ALA A 24 -36.26 20.14 36.36
N ALA A 25 -35.02 19.99 36.83
CA ALA A 25 -33.86 20.45 36.11
C ALA A 25 -33.80 19.67 34.78
N GLN A 26 -34.06 20.34 33.67
CA GLN A 26 -33.85 19.80 32.35
C GLN A 26 -32.33 19.68 32.15
N HIS A 27 -31.84 18.46 32.16
CA HIS A 27 -30.48 18.18 31.68
C HIS A 27 -30.46 18.48 30.15
N PRO A 28 -29.51 19.28 29.64
CA PRO A 28 -29.38 19.46 28.21
C PRO A 28 -29.09 18.08 27.59
N ALA A 29 -29.82 17.77 26.52
CA ALA A 29 -29.56 16.58 25.72
C ALA A 29 -28.11 16.58 25.26
N PRO A 30 -27.41 15.43 25.27
CA PRO A 30 -26.06 15.36 24.76
C PRO A 30 -26.07 15.80 23.29
N SER A 31 -25.18 16.74 22.95
CA SER A 31 -24.94 17.17 21.57
C SER A 31 -24.67 15.94 20.71
N PRO A 32 -25.15 15.92 19.44
CA PRO A 32 -24.80 14.84 18.52
C PRO A 32 -23.27 14.67 18.53
N SER A 33 -22.80 13.47 18.88
CA SER A 33 -21.39 13.11 18.78
C SER A 33 -20.98 13.38 17.34
N GLU A 34 -20.06 14.33 17.12
CA GLU A 34 -19.40 14.48 15.82
C GLU A 34 -18.87 13.12 15.42
N ALA A 35 -19.36 12.60 14.30
CA ALA A 35 -18.79 11.40 13.70
C ALA A 35 -17.27 11.62 13.53
N PRO A 36 -16.44 10.64 13.85
CA PRO A 36 -14.99 10.79 13.72
C PRO A 36 -14.69 11.25 12.29
N GLN A 37 -14.11 12.44 12.15
CA GLN A 37 -13.64 12.93 10.86
C GLN A 37 -12.55 11.96 10.42
N THR A 38 -12.84 11.16 9.40
CA THR A 38 -11.83 10.31 8.77
C THR A 38 -10.74 11.24 8.19
N ALA A 39 -9.49 10.99 8.53
CA ALA A 39 -8.38 11.74 7.96
C ALA A 39 -8.49 11.70 6.41
N PRO A 40 -8.13 12.78 5.70
CA PRO A 40 -8.18 12.78 4.25
C PRO A 40 -7.31 11.65 3.68
N ALA A 41 -7.81 11.00 2.62
CA ALA A 41 -7.11 9.90 1.97
C ALA A 41 -5.73 10.36 1.47
N GLU A 42 -4.71 9.52 1.65
CA GLU A 42 -3.34 9.82 1.22
C GLU A 42 -3.23 9.73 -0.30
N LYS A 43 -2.73 10.78 -0.96
CA LYS A 43 -2.50 10.80 -2.41
C LYS A 43 -1.31 9.91 -2.76
N VAL A 44 -1.53 8.96 -3.67
CA VAL A 44 -0.51 8.00 -4.08
C VAL A 44 -0.38 7.91 -5.60
N ILE A 45 0.84 7.68 -6.07
CA ILE A 45 1.15 7.18 -7.41
C ILE A 45 1.88 5.85 -7.20
N ILE A 46 1.51 4.82 -7.95
CA ILE A 46 2.12 3.49 -7.88
C ILE A 46 2.96 3.29 -9.13
N ASP A 47 4.25 3.00 -8.99
CA ASP A 47 5.18 2.66 -10.07
C ASP A 47 5.51 1.17 -10.00
N THR A 48 5.10 0.38 -11.01
CA THR A 48 4.99 -1.08 -10.99
C THR A 48 5.54 -1.74 -12.24
N ASP A 49 6.12 -2.93 -12.14
CA ASP A 49 6.42 -3.81 -13.27
C ASP A 49 5.44 -5.00 -13.39
N ILE A 50 4.18 -4.76 -13.03
CA ILE A 50 3.08 -5.73 -13.09
C ILE A 50 3.08 -6.53 -14.41
N GLY A 51 2.90 -7.85 -14.33
CA GLY A 51 2.75 -8.72 -15.49
C GLY A 51 3.73 -9.89 -15.56
N ASP A 52 4.84 -9.86 -14.83
CA ASP A 52 5.82 -10.95 -14.75
C ASP A 52 5.57 -11.83 -13.53
N ASP A 53 5.64 -11.29 -12.32
CA ASP A 53 5.20 -11.94 -11.09
C ASP A 53 3.77 -11.50 -10.76
N ILE A 54 3.18 -12.14 -9.76
CA ILE A 54 1.77 -11.90 -9.41
C ILE A 54 1.60 -10.88 -8.29
N ASP A 55 2.61 -10.58 -7.54
CA ASP A 55 2.54 -9.77 -6.32
C ASP A 55 2.23 -8.29 -6.56
N ASP A 56 2.69 -7.71 -7.66
CA ASP A 56 2.25 -6.40 -8.14
C ASP A 56 0.72 -6.30 -8.26
N ALA A 57 0.09 -7.33 -8.84
CA ALA A 57 -1.37 -7.35 -9.00
C ALA A 57 -2.07 -7.35 -7.63
N PHE A 58 -1.51 -8.03 -6.63
CA PHE A 58 -2.01 -8.00 -5.25
C PHE A 58 -1.79 -6.64 -4.59
N ALA A 59 -0.68 -5.96 -4.88
CA ALA A 59 -0.43 -4.61 -4.37
C ALA A 59 -1.43 -3.59 -4.93
N VAL A 60 -1.63 -3.61 -6.27
CA VAL A 60 -2.64 -2.77 -6.93
C VAL A 60 -4.05 -3.09 -6.41
N ALA A 61 -4.40 -4.37 -6.26
CA ALA A 61 -5.69 -4.80 -5.71
C ALA A 61 -5.91 -4.28 -4.29
N LEU A 62 -4.90 -4.38 -3.41
CA LEU A 62 -4.97 -3.84 -2.05
C LEU A 62 -5.17 -2.33 -2.06
N ALA A 63 -4.45 -1.60 -2.93
CA ALA A 63 -4.61 -0.15 -3.05
C ALA A 63 -6.03 0.22 -3.51
N LEU A 64 -6.60 -0.48 -4.49
CA LEU A 64 -7.97 -0.28 -4.98
C LEU A 64 -9.05 -0.54 -3.92
N ARG A 65 -8.77 -1.40 -2.94
CA ARG A 65 -9.66 -1.75 -1.82
C ARG A 65 -9.36 -0.96 -0.54
N SER A 66 -8.58 0.11 -0.63
CA SER A 66 -8.15 0.90 0.51
C SER A 66 -8.65 2.35 0.41
N PRO A 67 -9.79 2.68 1.06
CA PRO A 67 -10.34 4.03 1.04
C PRO A 67 -9.45 5.07 1.72
N GLU A 68 -8.45 4.63 2.46
CA GLU A 68 -7.41 5.47 3.05
C GLU A 68 -6.46 6.08 2.00
N LEU A 69 -6.51 5.57 0.75
CA LEU A 69 -5.65 5.99 -0.35
C LEU A 69 -6.45 6.64 -1.48
N GLN A 70 -5.95 7.75 -2.00
CA GLN A 70 -6.39 8.35 -3.24
C GLN A 70 -5.35 8.07 -4.33
N ILE A 71 -5.62 7.11 -5.21
CA ILE A 71 -4.73 6.76 -6.31
C ILE A 71 -4.85 7.83 -7.39
N LEU A 72 -3.82 8.66 -7.56
CA LEU A 72 -3.76 9.70 -8.60
C LEU A 72 -3.39 9.13 -9.96
N GLY A 73 -2.73 7.99 -10.00
CA GLY A 73 -2.38 7.26 -11.21
C GLY A 73 -1.45 6.09 -10.92
N ILE A 74 -1.25 5.25 -11.94
CA ILE A 74 -0.34 4.12 -11.91
C ILE A 74 0.62 4.25 -13.09
N THR A 75 1.92 4.14 -12.84
CA THR A 75 2.96 4.18 -13.86
C THR A 75 3.58 2.79 -14.03
N THR A 76 3.91 2.41 -15.25
CA THR A 76 4.57 1.14 -15.52
C THR A 76 6.05 1.34 -15.82
N THR A 77 6.89 0.42 -15.35
CA THR A 77 8.33 0.46 -15.52
C THR A 77 8.87 -0.90 -15.99
N PHE A 78 10.06 -0.92 -16.55
CA PHE A 78 10.79 -2.14 -16.91
C PHE A 78 10.13 -3.06 -17.96
N GLY A 79 10.90 -3.58 -18.91
CA GLY A 79 10.43 -4.51 -19.94
C GLY A 79 9.44 -3.87 -20.91
N ASP A 80 8.33 -4.54 -21.17
CA ASP A 80 7.25 -4.08 -22.05
C ASP A 80 6.23 -3.24 -21.31
N THR A 81 6.56 -1.99 -21.09
CA THR A 81 5.76 -1.04 -20.30
C THR A 81 4.38 -0.76 -20.88
N GLU A 82 4.22 -0.79 -22.22
CA GLU A 82 2.92 -0.59 -22.87
C GLU A 82 1.97 -1.76 -22.62
N ASN A 83 2.42 -2.99 -22.68
CA ASN A 83 1.56 -4.13 -22.37
C ASN A 83 1.27 -4.23 -20.86
N ARG A 84 2.18 -3.79 -19.98
CA ARG A 84 1.88 -3.60 -18.55
C ARG A 84 0.78 -2.55 -18.32
N ALA A 85 0.81 -1.45 -19.08
CA ALA A 85 -0.22 -0.43 -19.01
C ALA A 85 -1.58 -0.92 -19.53
N LYS A 86 -1.62 -1.71 -20.60
CA LYS A 86 -2.85 -2.37 -21.08
C LYS A 86 -3.40 -3.38 -20.06
N LEU A 87 -2.54 -4.12 -19.37
CA LEU A 87 -2.93 -5.02 -18.28
C LEU A 87 -3.64 -4.23 -17.17
N LEU A 88 -3.07 -3.10 -16.78
CA LEU A 88 -3.69 -2.19 -15.79
C LEU A 88 -5.01 -1.61 -16.30
N ASP A 89 -5.09 -1.15 -17.53
CA ASP A 89 -6.35 -0.67 -18.13
C ASP A 89 -7.44 -1.74 -18.04
N HIS A 90 -7.09 -3.00 -18.36
CA HIS A 90 -8.02 -4.11 -18.26
C HIS A 90 -8.46 -4.35 -16.81
N MET A 91 -7.52 -4.50 -15.89
CA MET A 91 -7.82 -4.71 -14.47
C MET A 91 -8.67 -3.58 -13.88
N LEU A 92 -8.31 -2.34 -14.17
CA LEU A 92 -9.05 -1.15 -13.70
C LEU A 92 -10.46 -1.09 -14.32
N GLY A 93 -10.59 -1.45 -15.58
CA GLY A 93 -11.88 -1.49 -16.27
C GLY A 93 -12.82 -2.54 -15.68
N GLU A 94 -12.33 -3.74 -15.43
CA GLU A 94 -13.10 -4.83 -14.81
C GLU A 94 -13.63 -4.47 -13.42
N VAL A 95 -12.86 -3.70 -12.65
CA VAL A 95 -13.27 -3.27 -11.29
C VAL A 95 -13.97 -1.90 -11.27
N GLY A 96 -14.29 -1.33 -12.45
CA GLY A 96 -15.00 -0.05 -12.56
C GLY A 96 -14.15 1.18 -12.16
N ARG A 97 -12.82 1.09 -12.26
CA ARG A 97 -11.88 2.15 -11.90
C ARG A 97 -11.09 2.70 -13.09
N SER A 98 -11.68 2.73 -14.29
CA SER A 98 -11.10 3.37 -15.48
C SER A 98 -10.86 4.88 -15.31
N ASP A 99 -11.32 5.48 -14.22
CA ASP A 99 -11.02 6.85 -13.80
C ASP A 99 -9.55 7.06 -13.42
N ILE A 100 -8.84 6.00 -13.03
CA ILE A 100 -7.43 6.07 -12.63
C ILE A 100 -6.55 6.16 -13.88
N PRO A 101 -5.74 7.23 -14.02
CA PRO A 101 -4.81 7.36 -15.13
C PRO A 101 -3.72 6.28 -15.09
N VAL A 102 -3.38 5.73 -16.25
CA VAL A 102 -2.23 4.84 -16.44
C VAL A 102 -1.24 5.52 -17.38
N ALA A 103 0.05 5.49 -17.02
CA ALA A 103 1.14 6.05 -17.84
C ALA A 103 2.25 5.02 -18.01
N ALA A 104 2.84 4.94 -19.20
CA ALA A 104 3.88 3.96 -19.52
C ALA A 104 5.27 4.60 -19.46
N GLY A 105 6.20 3.94 -18.77
CA GLY A 105 7.60 4.31 -18.78
C GLY A 105 8.30 3.89 -20.06
N ARG A 106 9.56 4.27 -20.21
CA ARG A 106 10.37 3.85 -21.34
C ARG A 106 10.56 2.33 -21.32
N PRO A 107 10.26 1.61 -22.41
CA PRO A 107 10.49 0.17 -22.48
C PRO A 107 11.98 -0.17 -22.40
N THR A 108 12.28 -1.33 -21.82
CA THR A 108 13.63 -1.89 -21.76
C THR A 108 13.65 -3.29 -22.37
N PRO A 109 14.83 -3.83 -22.74
CA PRO A 109 14.90 -5.21 -23.17
C PRO A 109 14.34 -6.16 -22.10
N PRO A 110 13.54 -7.17 -22.48
CA PRO A 110 12.96 -8.11 -21.52
C PRO A 110 14.06 -8.94 -20.85
N LYS A 111 13.96 -9.11 -19.54
CA LYS A 111 14.84 -9.99 -18.74
C LYS A 111 14.09 -11.17 -18.16
N THR A 112 12.76 -11.14 -18.23
CA THR A 112 11.83 -12.15 -17.73
C THR A 112 10.72 -12.39 -18.76
N VAL A 113 9.96 -13.44 -18.56
CA VAL A 113 8.76 -13.73 -19.36
C VAL A 113 7.62 -12.88 -18.82
N PHE A 114 6.94 -12.17 -19.69
CA PHE A 114 5.69 -11.50 -19.35
C PHE A 114 4.57 -12.56 -19.25
N THR A 115 4.41 -13.16 -18.09
CA THR A 115 3.53 -14.32 -17.89
C THR A 115 2.07 -13.98 -18.11
N GLN A 116 1.65 -12.76 -17.78
CA GLN A 116 0.27 -12.27 -17.78
C GLN A 116 -0.10 -11.52 -19.08
N LEU A 117 0.65 -11.74 -20.16
CA LEU A 117 0.46 -11.04 -21.45
C LEU A 117 -0.92 -11.28 -22.06
N LYS A 118 -1.48 -12.50 -21.93
CA LYS A 118 -2.80 -12.81 -22.48
C LYS A 118 -3.91 -12.01 -21.83
N TYR A 119 -3.81 -11.75 -20.52
CA TYR A 119 -4.74 -10.89 -19.83
C TYR A 119 -4.65 -9.45 -20.37
N ALA A 120 -3.44 -8.94 -20.60
CA ALA A 120 -3.25 -7.62 -21.19
C ALA A 120 -3.87 -7.52 -22.61
N GLU A 121 -3.68 -8.54 -23.45
CA GLU A 121 -4.17 -8.59 -24.85
C GLU A 121 -5.68 -8.81 -24.91
N GLY A 122 -6.28 -9.51 -23.94
CA GLY A 122 -7.72 -9.84 -23.90
C GLY A 122 -8.62 -8.68 -23.49
N GLY A 123 -8.05 -7.55 -23.06
CA GLY A 123 -8.81 -6.47 -22.45
C GLY A 123 -9.61 -5.60 -23.42
N HIS A 124 -10.89 -5.38 -23.12
CA HIS A 124 -11.74 -4.44 -23.82
C HIS A 124 -11.49 -2.98 -23.43
N PHE A 125 -10.75 -2.74 -22.36
CA PHE A 125 -10.51 -1.44 -21.77
C PHE A 125 -9.16 -0.83 -22.16
N ALA A 126 -8.29 -1.60 -22.81
CA ALA A 126 -6.94 -1.18 -23.17
C ALA A 126 -6.97 0.06 -24.08
N LYS A 127 -6.23 1.08 -23.70
CA LYS A 127 -6.02 2.29 -24.50
C LYS A 127 -5.02 2.00 -25.61
N VAL A 128 -5.09 2.79 -26.68
CA VAL A 128 -4.18 2.64 -27.84
C VAL A 128 -2.76 3.09 -27.50
N SER A 129 -2.63 4.06 -26.60
CA SER A 129 -1.34 4.57 -26.12
C SER A 129 -1.49 5.22 -24.76
N HIS A 130 -0.39 5.28 -24.01
CA HIS A 130 -0.32 5.84 -22.69
C HIS A 130 0.60 7.08 -22.66
N PRO A 131 0.33 8.06 -21.77
CA PRO A 131 1.27 9.16 -21.55
C PRO A 131 2.59 8.66 -20.98
N ASP A 132 3.64 9.46 -21.15
CA ASP A 132 4.96 9.19 -20.59
C ASP A 132 4.93 9.22 -19.04
N ALA A 133 5.37 8.16 -18.41
CA ALA A 133 5.30 7.97 -16.95
C ALA A 133 6.09 9.03 -16.17
N VAL A 134 7.27 9.41 -16.65
CA VAL A 134 8.13 10.40 -15.96
C VAL A 134 7.51 11.79 -16.03
N THR A 135 6.96 12.15 -17.19
CA THR A 135 6.26 13.42 -17.35
C THR A 135 5.02 13.45 -16.47
N PHE A 136 4.20 12.39 -16.50
CA PHE A 136 3.02 12.25 -15.65
C PHE A 136 3.38 12.41 -14.17
N LEU A 137 4.37 11.68 -13.67
CA LEU A 137 4.82 11.73 -12.28
C LEU A 137 5.23 13.15 -11.87
N LEU A 138 6.09 13.79 -12.66
CA LEU A 138 6.57 15.13 -12.34
C LEU A 138 5.46 16.18 -12.39
N ASP A 139 4.51 16.04 -13.32
CA ASP A 139 3.38 16.96 -13.42
C ASP A 139 2.43 16.81 -12.21
N GLU A 140 2.16 15.59 -11.76
CA GLU A 140 1.35 15.38 -10.55
C GLU A 140 2.05 15.91 -9.30
N ILE A 141 3.36 15.74 -9.15
CA ILE A 141 4.11 16.31 -8.04
C ILE A 141 4.04 17.85 -8.05
N ARG A 142 4.10 18.49 -9.24
CA ARG A 142 3.96 19.95 -9.35
C ARG A 142 2.58 20.45 -8.95
N LYS A 143 1.52 19.68 -9.25
CA LYS A 143 0.14 19.98 -8.86
C LYS A 143 -0.10 19.80 -7.36
N HIS A 144 0.60 18.86 -6.73
CA HIS A 144 0.40 18.44 -5.34
C HIS A 144 1.71 18.39 -4.53
N PRO A 145 2.45 19.50 -4.42
CA PRO A 145 3.76 19.51 -3.78
C PRO A 145 3.66 19.17 -2.29
N GLY A 146 4.43 18.19 -1.84
CA GLY A 146 4.45 17.73 -0.44
C GLY A 146 3.32 16.80 -0.05
N GLU A 147 2.42 16.45 -1.00
CA GLU A 147 1.25 15.64 -0.68
C GLU A 147 1.32 14.20 -1.20
N ILE A 148 2.10 13.95 -2.26
CA ILE A 148 2.13 12.66 -2.94
C ILE A 148 3.14 11.71 -2.30
N THR A 149 2.68 10.50 -1.97
CA THR A 149 3.54 9.35 -1.74
C THR A 149 3.71 8.57 -3.05
N LEU A 150 4.94 8.40 -3.49
CA LEU A 150 5.29 7.48 -4.56
C LEU A 150 5.51 6.08 -3.98
N VAL A 151 4.75 5.11 -4.44
CA VAL A 151 4.91 3.69 -4.12
C VAL A 151 5.67 3.05 -5.27
N ALA A 152 6.94 2.73 -5.07
CA ALA A 152 7.79 2.12 -6.09
C ALA A 152 7.93 0.63 -5.80
N ILE A 153 7.34 -0.20 -6.67
CA ILE A 153 7.29 -1.67 -6.52
C ILE A 153 7.87 -2.41 -7.73
N GLY A 154 8.48 -1.68 -8.67
CA GLY A 154 9.25 -2.23 -9.78
C GLY A 154 10.68 -1.66 -9.85
N PRO A 155 11.50 -2.11 -10.81
CA PRO A 155 12.81 -1.53 -11.07
C PRO A 155 12.75 -0.03 -11.34
N LEU A 156 13.70 0.73 -10.81
CA LEU A 156 13.60 2.17 -10.54
C LEU A 156 13.86 3.09 -11.75
N MET A 157 13.64 2.63 -13.00
CA MET A 157 13.90 3.42 -14.22
C MET A 157 13.17 4.76 -14.21
N ASN A 158 11.87 4.77 -13.98
CA ASN A 158 11.08 6.00 -13.95
C ASN A 158 11.52 6.94 -12.83
N VAL A 159 11.87 6.38 -11.67
CA VAL A 159 12.35 7.13 -10.51
C VAL A 159 13.69 7.82 -10.82
N GLY A 160 14.65 7.07 -11.37
CA GLY A 160 15.96 7.61 -11.73
C GLY A 160 15.88 8.67 -12.82
N GLU A 161 15.03 8.46 -13.84
CA GLU A 161 14.81 9.44 -14.91
C GLU A 161 14.09 10.70 -14.40
N ALA A 162 13.13 10.57 -13.48
CA ALA A 162 12.47 11.71 -12.87
C ALA A 162 13.47 12.55 -12.03
N ILE A 163 14.35 11.90 -11.28
CA ILE A 163 15.42 12.58 -10.52
C ILE A 163 16.37 13.31 -11.46
N ASP A 164 16.79 12.70 -12.58
CA ASP A 164 17.69 13.32 -13.56
C ASP A 164 17.02 14.50 -14.26
N LYS A 165 15.74 14.38 -14.61
CA LYS A 165 15.00 15.39 -15.38
C LYS A 165 14.64 16.63 -14.56
N ASP A 166 14.21 16.44 -13.30
CA ASP A 166 13.81 17.54 -12.42
C ASP A 166 13.94 17.14 -10.94
N PRO A 167 15.17 17.16 -10.39
CA PRO A 167 15.42 16.80 -8.99
C PRO A 167 14.69 17.68 -7.98
N GLU A 168 14.48 18.96 -8.32
CA GLU A 168 13.79 19.91 -7.44
C GLU A 168 12.31 19.56 -7.29
N THR A 169 11.65 19.17 -8.39
CA THR A 169 10.28 18.70 -8.34
C THR A 169 10.19 17.35 -7.63
N PHE A 170 11.10 16.40 -7.91
CA PHE A 170 11.12 15.10 -7.27
C PHE A 170 11.22 15.21 -5.74
N ARG A 171 12.05 16.12 -5.21
CA ARG A 171 12.16 16.36 -3.77
C ARG A 171 10.90 16.91 -3.11
N LYS A 172 9.91 17.35 -3.89
CA LYS A 172 8.59 17.76 -3.37
C LYS A 172 7.64 16.60 -3.13
N LEU A 173 8.05 15.35 -3.35
CA LEU A 173 7.29 14.20 -2.87
C LEU A 173 7.15 14.26 -1.34
N LYS A 174 5.99 13.86 -0.83
CA LYS A 174 5.80 13.66 0.62
C LYS A 174 6.75 12.59 1.14
N ARG A 175 6.87 11.49 0.39
CA ARG A 175 7.80 10.37 0.63
C ARG A 175 7.82 9.41 -0.55
N VAL A 176 8.79 8.51 -0.55
CA VAL A 176 8.81 7.30 -1.36
C VAL A 176 8.67 6.09 -0.45
N VAL A 177 7.78 5.14 -0.79
CA VAL A 177 7.67 3.83 -0.16
C VAL A 177 8.11 2.80 -1.20
N LEU A 178 9.23 2.15 -0.95
CA LEU A 178 9.93 1.26 -1.88
C LEU A 178 9.80 -0.19 -1.43
N MET A 179 9.32 -1.08 -2.31
CA MET A 179 9.69 -2.49 -2.21
C MET A 179 11.03 -2.66 -2.92
N GLY A 180 12.05 -3.03 -2.17
CA GLY A 180 13.38 -3.23 -2.75
C GLY A 180 14.47 -3.39 -1.73
N GLY A 181 15.50 -4.09 -2.15
CA GLY A 181 16.68 -4.32 -1.34
C GLY A 181 16.63 -5.58 -0.49
N SER A 182 17.81 -5.87 0.05
CA SER A 182 18.08 -7.04 0.88
C SER A 182 19.17 -6.63 1.87
N VAL A 183 18.78 -6.39 3.12
CA VAL A 183 19.70 -5.81 4.12
C VAL A 183 20.43 -6.88 4.88
N TYR A 184 19.70 -7.85 5.43
CA TYR A 184 20.26 -8.98 6.18
C TYR A 184 19.82 -10.34 5.64
N ARG A 185 18.70 -10.41 4.88
CA ARG A 185 18.11 -11.64 4.36
C ARG A 185 17.97 -11.59 2.85
N GLY A 186 18.38 -12.67 2.17
CA GLY A 186 18.17 -12.87 0.74
C GLY A 186 16.88 -13.63 0.43
N TYR A 187 16.67 -13.95 -0.85
CA TYR A 187 15.50 -14.72 -1.29
C TYR A 187 15.45 -16.10 -0.64
N GLY A 188 14.23 -16.50 -0.23
CA GLY A 188 13.99 -17.78 0.46
C GLY A 188 14.24 -17.75 1.97
N ASP A 189 14.86 -16.71 2.50
CA ASP A 189 15.00 -16.53 3.96
C ASP A 189 13.77 -15.84 4.56
N THR A 190 12.76 -16.63 4.87
CA THR A 190 11.54 -16.15 5.55
C THR A 190 11.71 -16.00 7.07
N GLY A 191 12.93 -16.17 7.58
CA GLY A 191 13.22 -16.17 9.03
C GLY A 191 12.97 -17.51 9.71
N SER A 192 12.63 -18.54 8.96
CA SER A 192 12.53 -19.93 9.40
C SER A 192 13.31 -20.82 8.44
N GLY A 193 14.15 -21.70 8.96
CA GLY A 193 15.02 -22.58 8.17
C GLY A 193 16.47 -22.12 8.12
N ALA A 194 17.20 -22.52 7.08
CA ALA A 194 18.58 -22.10 6.89
C ALA A 194 18.65 -20.63 6.47
N PRO A 195 19.47 -19.79 7.14
CA PRO A 195 19.59 -18.39 6.76
C PRO A 195 20.23 -18.22 5.39
N HIS A 196 19.65 -17.36 4.57
CA HIS A 196 20.22 -16.88 3.32
C HIS A 196 20.64 -15.42 3.51
N GLY A 197 21.92 -15.15 3.39
CA GLY A 197 22.46 -13.80 3.52
C GLY A 197 21.97 -12.86 2.42
N PRO A 198 22.21 -11.54 2.59
CA PRO A 198 21.71 -10.54 1.67
C PRO A 198 22.27 -10.74 0.26
N GLU A 199 21.45 -10.43 -0.73
CA GLU A 199 21.78 -10.54 -2.15
C GLU A 199 21.24 -9.34 -2.95
N PRO A 200 21.67 -9.12 -4.21
CA PRO A 200 21.10 -8.08 -5.05
C PRO A 200 19.62 -8.37 -5.33
N GLU A 201 18.73 -7.59 -4.73
CA GLU A 201 17.30 -7.73 -4.91
C GLU A 201 16.88 -7.24 -6.31
N TRP A 202 15.75 -7.76 -6.83
CA TRP A 202 15.31 -7.58 -8.21
C TRP A 202 15.14 -6.12 -8.63
N ASN A 203 14.39 -5.32 -7.87
CA ASN A 203 14.11 -3.93 -8.20
C ASN A 203 15.36 -3.07 -8.15
N ILE A 204 16.28 -3.38 -7.23
CA ILE A 204 17.56 -2.68 -7.10
C ILE A 204 18.54 -3.09 -8.20
N LYS A 205 18.73 -4.40 -8.42
CA LYS A 205 19.78 -4.88 -9.35
C LYS A 205 19.48 -4.59 -10.83
N ASN A 206 18.20 -4.41 -11.18
CA ASN A 206 17.83 -4.15 -12.57
C ASN A 206 18.06 -2.69 -12.99
N ASP A 207 18.20 -1.77 -12.03
CA ASP A 207 18.66 -0.41 -12.29
C ASP A 207 19.45 0.16 -11.10
N ILE A 208 20.67 -0.33 -10.91
CA ILE A 208 21.57 0.08 -9.82
C ILE A 208 21.79 1.61 -9.80
N PRO A 209 22.05 2.30 -10.96
CA PRO A 209 22.26 3.74 -10.96
C PRO A 209 21.04 4.52 -10.44
N SER A 210 19.83 4.13 -10.83
CA SER A 210 18.60 4.78 -10.35
C SER A 210 18.35 4.52 -8.86
N ALA A 211 18.65 3.32 -8.39
CA ALA A 211 18.60 3.00 -6.96
C ALA A 211 19.58 3.88 -6.17
N GLN A 212 20.83 4.02 -6.63
CA GLN A 212 21.83 4.89 -6.00
C GLN A 212 21.36 6.34 -5.94
N LYS A 213 20.75 6.86 -7.02
CA LYS A 213 20.16 8.20 -7.06
C LYS A 213 19.04 8.38 -6.04
N LEU A 214 18.11 7.41 -5.95
CA LEU A 214 17.00 7.47 -5.00
C LEU A 214 17.51 7.54 -3.55
N PHE A 215 18.44 6.67 -3.16
CA PHE A 215 19.01 6.67 -1.81
C PHE A 215 19.82 7.95 -1.48
N ALA A 216 20.20 8.72 -2.49
CA ALA A 216 20.88 10.01 -2.36
C ALA A 216 19.97 11.23 -2.61
N ALA A 217 18.72 11.05 -3.01
CA ALA A 217 17.84 12.12 -3.49
C ALA A 217 17.41 13.13 -2.41
N GLY A 218 17.50 12.75 -1.12
CA GLY A 218 17.08 13.61 -0.01
C GLY A 218 15.57 13.70 0.18
N VAL A 219 14.78 12.84 -0.46
CA VAL A 219 13.36 12.65 -0.20
C VAL A 219 13.18 11.68 0.97
N PRO A 220 12.14 11.81 1.83
CA PRO A 220 11.86 10.81 2.85
C PRO A 220 11.63 9.43 2.23
N LEU A 221 12.50 8.46 2.52
CA LEU A 221 12.52 7.13 1.92
C LEU A 221 12.17 6.07 2.96
N PHE A 222 11.17 5.23 2.65
CA PHE A 222 10.73 4.09 3.43
C PHE A 222 10.95 2.82 2.62
N VAL A 223 11.71 1.87 3.15
CA VAL A 223 12.15 0.69 2.42
C VAL A 223 11.59 -0.57 3.05
N MET A 224 10.91 -1.37 2.25
CA MET A 224 10.38 -2.70 2.57
C MET A 224 11.22 -3.74 1.82
N PRO A 225 12.37 -4.17 2.40
CA PRO A 225 13.28 -5.09 1.74
C PRO A 225 12.82 -6.55 1.87
N LEU A 226 13.55 -7.48 1.26
CA LEU A 226 13.32 -8.93 1.38
C LEU A 226 13.26 -9.40 2.85
N ASP A 227 13.88 -8.66 3.76
CA ASP A 227 13.88 -8.93 5.21
C ASP A 227 12.46 -9.00 5.80
N SER A 228 11.51 -8.28 5.20
CA SER A 228 10.14 -8.15 5.73
C SER A 228 9.03 -8.46 4.73
N THR A 229 9.35 -8.68 3.44
CA THR A 229 8.34 -8.78 2.39
C THR A 229 8.10 -10.18 1.86
N GLN A 230 8.84 -11.18 2.29
CA GLN A 230 8.68 -12.56 1.82
C GLN A 230 7.44 -13.24 2.46
N LEU A 231 6.24 -12.82 2.03
CA LEU A 231 4.96 -13.21 2.60
C LEU A 231 4.29 -14.29 1.74
N LYS A 232 4.50 -15.54 2.12
CA LYS A 232 4.01 -16.70 1.39
C LYS A 232 2.49 -16.84 1.52
N MET A 233 1.75 -16.72 0.40
CA MET A 233 0.31 -16.92 0.37
C MET A 233 -0.02 -18.40 0.30
N ASP A 234 -0.52 -18.96 1.38
CA ASP A 234 -0.86 -20.39 1.49
C ASP A 234 -2.09 -20.81 0.67
N ALA A 235 -2.33 -22.10 0.58
CA ALA A 235 -3.46 -22.65 -0.18
C ALA A 235 -4.83 -22.26 0.43
N ALA A 236 -4.92 -22.04 1.73
CA ALA A 236 -6.18 -21.66 2.38
C ALA A 236 -6.58 -20.24 1.96
N ASN A 237 -5.63 -19.28 2.00
CA ASN A 237 -5.83 -17.90 1.57
C ASN A 237 -6.15 -17.83 0.07
N ARG A 238 -5.42 -18.58 -0.80
CA ARG A 238 -5.70 -18.64 -2.24
C ARG A 238 -7.11 -19.16 -2.51
N ASN A 239 -7.46 -20.30 -1.93
CA ASN A 239 -8.78 -20.93 -2.11
C ASN A 239 -9.91 -20.04 -1.58
N PHE A 240 -9.67 -19.28 -0.51
CA PHE A 240 -10.64 -18.33 0.02
C PHE A 240 -10.86 -17.18 -0.96
N LEU A 241 -9.79 -16.53 -1.42
CA LEU A 241 -9.87 -15.38 -2.34
C LEU A 241 -10.52 -15.75 -3.68
N PHE A 242 -10.05 -16.82 -4.33
CA PHE A 242 -10.46 -17.17 -5.69
C PHE A 242 -11.89 -17.75 -5.80
N ARG A 243 -12.60 -17.90 -4.68
CA ARG A 243 -14.02 -18.33 -4.66
C ARG A 243 -14.99 -17.17 -4.44
N GLN A 244 -14.51 -15.93 -4.34
CA GLN A 244 -15.39 -14.81 -3.98
C GLN A 244 -16.30 -14.36 -5.13
N GLY A 245 -15.88 -14.52 -6.39
CA GLY A 245 -16.69 -14.16 -7.56
C GLY A 245 -16.96 -12.65 -7.66
N THR A 246 -16.05 -11.81 -7.14
CA THR A 246 -16.06 -10.37 -7.36
C THR A 246 -15.19 -10.02 -8.57
N PRO A 247 -15.45 -8.93 -9.31
CA PRO A 247 -14.61 -8.55 -10.44
C PRO A 247 -13.11 -8.52 -10.08
N LEU A 248 -12.75 -8.05 -8.87
CA LEU A 248 -11.37 -8.02 -8.44
C LEU A 248 -10.79 -9.42 -8.18
N SER A 249 -11.55 -10.29 -7.50
CA SER A 249 -11.10 -11.67 -7.26
C SER A 249 -10.98 -12.47 -8.54
N ASP A 250 -11.85 -12.20 -9.52
CA ASP A 250 -11.82 -12.85 -10.84
C ASP A 250 -10.62 -12.39 -11.65
N ALA A 251 -10.33 -11.08 -11.67
CA ALA A 251 -9.11 -10.53 -12.27
C ALA A 251 -7.84 -11.16 -11.66
N LEU A 252 -7.73 -11.19 -10.33
CA LEU A 252 -6.62 -11.83 -9.63
C LEU A 252 -6.54 -13.35 -9.92
N THR A 253 -7.66 -14.03 -10.08
CA THR A 253 -7.69 -15.45 -10.43
C THR A 253 -7.13 -15.69 -11.83
N LEU A 254 -7.53 -14.87 -12.82
CA LEU A 254 -7.01 -14.99 -14.19
C LEU A 254 -5.51 -14.70 -14.24
N LEU A 255 -5.06 -13.61 -13.61
CA LEU A 255 -3.64 -13.26 -13.53
C LEU A 255 -2.82 -14.35 -12.83
N TYR A 256 -3.34 -14.93 -11.74
CA TYR A 256 -2.72 -16.06 -11.05
C TYR A 256 -2.59 -17.30 -11.95
N GLN A 257 -3.63 -17.62 -12.74
CA GLN A 257 -3.59 -18.74 -13.67
C GLN A 257 -2.55 -18.55 -14.78
N GLU A 258 -2.42 -17.34 -15.28
CA GLU A 258 -1.40 -17.01 -16.29
C GLU A 258 0.02 -17.00 -15.73
N TRP A 259 0.19 -16.54 -14.50
CA TRP A 259 1.48 -16.61 -13.79
C TRP A 259 1.97 -18.06 -13.65
N GLY A 260 1.07 -19.02 -13.44
CA GLY A 260 1.32 -20.44 -13.63
C GLY A 260 2.14 -21.11 -12.54
N GLN A 261 2.42 -20.47 -11.41
CA GLN A 261 3.10 -21.09 -10.27
C GLN A 261 2.11 -21.32 -9.13
N GLU A 262 2.43 -22.24 -8.21
CA GLU A 262 1.48 -22.66 -7.20
C GLU A 262 1.33 -21.63 -6.06
N THR A 263 2.44 -21.13 -5.55
CA THR A 263 2.43 -20.39 -4.29
C THR A 263 3.05 -19.00 -4.45
N PRO A 264 2.23 -17.94 -4.48
CA PRO A 264 2.72 -16.58 -4.54
C PRO A 264 3.55 -16.21 -3.30
N MET A 265 4.64 -15.50 -3.55
CA MET A 265 5.34 -14.74 -2.53
C MET A 265 4.96 -13.27 -2.71
N LEU A 266 4.28 -12.70 -1.73
CA LEU A 266 3.74 -11.34 -1.83
C LEU A 266 4.74 -10.35 -1.25
N PHE A 267 5.64 -9.84 -2.10
CA PHE A 267 6.62 -8.83 -1.68
C PHE A 267 6.00 -7.43 -1.63
N ASP A 268 5.42 -6.98 -2.73
CA ASP A 268 4.96 -5.62 -2.99
C ASP A 268 3.79 -5.15 -2.11
N PRO A 269 2.78 -5.99 -1.81
CA PRO A 269 1.62 -5.55 -1.05
C PRO A 269 1.96 -5.02 0.35
N MET A 270 3.15 -5.34 0.89
CA MET A 270 3.60 -4.80 2.17
C MET A 270 3.79 -3.28 2.11
N THR A 271 4.17 -2.71 0.96
CA THR A 271 4.29 -1.25 0.79
C THR A 271 2.96 -0.55 1.03
N ILE A 272 1.90 -1.07 0.42
CA ILE A 272 0.53 -0.56 0.57
C ILE A 272 0.03 -0.80 2.00
N ALA A 273 0.24 -2.01 2.54
CA ALA A 273 -0.15 -2.35 3.90
C ALA A 273 0.52 -1.45 4.95
N TYR A 274 1.81 -1.15 4.78
CA TYR A 274 2.54 -0.23 5.63
C TYR A 274 1.94 1.18 5.64
N MET A 275 1.55 1.70 4.49
CA MET A 275 0.98 3.04 4.39
C MET A 275 -0.33 3.16 5.18
N ILE A 276 -1.14 2.11 5.19
CA ILE A 276 -2.45 2.08 5.85
C ILE A 276 -2.31 1.74 7.34
N LYS A 277 -1.45 0.78 7.65
CA LYS A 277 -1.23 0.28 9.02
C LYS A 277 0.27 0.08 9.28
N PRO A 278 1.02 1.15 9.61
CA PRO A 278 2.47 1.09 9.79
C PRO A 278 2.95 0.04 10.81
N ALA A 279 2.09 -0.34 11.75
CA ALA A 279 2.41 -1.38 12.74
C ALA A 279 2.65 -2.77 12.13
N LEU A 280 2.20 -3.02 10.88
CA LEU A 280 2.47 -4.28 10.17
C LEU A 280 3.95 -4.44 9.79
N CYS A 281 4.65 -3.32 9.64
CA CYS A 281 6.04 -3.28 9.19
C CYS A 281 6.79 -2.14 9.92
N PRO A 282 7.07 -2.25 11.22
CA PRO A 282 7.76 -1.21 11.97
C PRO A 282 9.12 -0.90 11.35
N VAL A 283 9.38 0.38 11.13
CA VAL A 283 10.62 0.85 10.50
C VAL A 283 11.62 1.39 11.51
N GLU A 284 12.89 1.28 11.18
CA GLU A 284 13.98 1.88 11.93
C GLU A 284 14.86 2.75 11.04
N PRO A 285 15.44 3.85 11.57
CA PRO A 285 16.29 4.75 10.80
C PRO A 285 17.64 4.09 10.51
N MET A 286 17.99 3.96 9.23
CA MET A 286 19.25 3.37 8.77
C MET A 286 19.94 4.26 7.75
N ASN A 287 21.27 4.16 7.69
CA ASN A 287 22.03 4.64 6.54
C ASN A 287 22.31 3.45 5.62
N ILE A 288 21.70 3.45 4.45
CA ILE A 288 21.84 2.38 3.45
C ILE A 288 22.62 2.91 2.25
N ARG A 289 23.54 2.11 1.76
CA ARG A 289 24.25 2.33 0.49
C ARG A 289 23.94 1.21 -0.47
N VAL A 290 23.59 1.55 -1.70
CA VAL A 290 23.53 0.61 -2.82
C VAL A 290 24.92 0.54 -3.44
N ASP A 291 25.54 -0.65 -3.43
CA ASP A 291 26.86 -0.84 -4.02
C ASP A 291 26.79 -1.12 -5.55
N GLU A 292 27.93 -1.18 -6.20
CA GLU A 292 28.04 -1.39 -7.66
C GLU A 292 27.50 -2.76 -8.14
N LYS A 293 27.28 -3.69 -7.21
CA LYS A 293 26.70 -5.01 -7.49
C LYS A 293 25.21 -5.10 -7.17
N GLY A 294 24.60 -3.99 -6.69
CA GLY A 294 23.19 -3.92 -6.34
C GLY A 294 22.86 -4.42 -4.93
N PHE A 295 23.83 -4.62 -4.07
CA PHE A 295 23.55 -4.89 -2.65
C PHE A 295 23.16 -3.62 -1.91
N THR A 296 22.14 -3.72 -1.08
CA THR A 296 21.72 -2.66 -0.14
C THR A 296 22.37 -2.88 1.21
N ARG A 297 23.47 -2.18 1.46
CA ARG A 297 24.30 -2.41 2.63
C ARG A 297 24.10 -1.34 3.70
N PRO A 298 23.86 -1.73 4.96
CA PRO A 298 23.91 -0.77 6.06
C PRO A 298 25.34 -0.25 6.21
N VAL A 299 25.45 1.08 6.32
CA VAL A 299 26.73 1.72 6.56
C VAL A 299 27.02 1.76 8.06
N SER A 300 27.99 0.97 8.51
CA SER A 300 28.46 0.96 9.88
C SER A 300 29.23 2.26 10.22
N PRO A 301 29.22 2.69 11.49
CA PRO A 301 30.09 3.77 11.94
C PRO A 301 31.55 3.44 11.59
N MET A 302 32.29 4.40 11.02
CA MET A 302 33.71 4.18 10.80
C MET A 302 34.41 4.10 12.16
N THR A 303 34.90 2.93 12.51
CA THR A 303 35.82 2.72 13.65
C THR A 303 37.22 3.09 13.20
N GLY A 304 37.54 4.39 13.24
CA GLY A 304 38.88 4.91 12.99
C GLY A 304 39.48 5.49 14.26
N ALA A 305 40.79 5.38 14.43
CA ALA A 305 41.55 5.75 15.63
C ALA A 305 41.62 7.25 15.96
N SER A 306 40.76 8.08 15.41
CA SER A 306 40.62 9.51 15.78
C SER A 306 39.18 9.86 16.13
N SER A 307 38.90 9.79 17.35
CA SER A 307 37.99 10.46 18.30
C SER A 307 36.77 11.23 17.82
N GLN A 308 36.05 10.83 16.77
CA GLN A 308 34.65 11.18 16.59
C GLN A 308 33.95 10.04 15.86
N ASN A 309 33.17 9.25 16.60
CA ASN A 309 32.21 8.27 16.03
C ASN A 309 31.07 9.04 15.36
N VAL A 310 31.33 9.66 14.20
CA VAL A 310 30.28 10.27 13.39
C VAL A 310 29.53 9.14 12.67
N ARG A 311 28.38 8.77 13.19
CA ARG A 311 27.44 7.93 12.43
C ARG A 311 26.91 8.76 11.27
N PRO A 312 26.98 8.28 10.01
CA PRO A 312 26.30 8.95 8.92
C PRO A 312 24.81 9.10 9.27
N ALA A 313 24.23 10.25 8.94
CA ALA A 313 22.80 10.45 9.16
C ALA A 313 21.98 9.38 8.40
N PRO A 314 20.90 8.85 8.98
CA PRO A 314 20.01 7.95 8.27
C PRO A 314 19.48 8.58 6.99
N ASN A 315 19.46 7.81 5.89
CA ASN A 315 18.87 8.21 4.62
C ASN A 315 17.60 7.42 4.29
N ALA A 316 17.24 6.42 5.10
CA ALA A 316 16.05 5.62 4.93
C ALA A 316 15.46 5.18 6.28
N GLN A 317 14.14 4.92 6.26
CA GLN A 317 13.40 4.20 7.28
C GLN A 317 13.18 2.78 6.74
N VAL A 318 13.73 1.76 7.40
CA VAL A 318 13.79 0.40 6.86
C VAL A 318 12.99 -0.56 7.74
N CYS A 319 12.09 -1.32 7.13
CA CYS A 319 11.37 -2.38 7.81
C CYS A 319 12.14 -3.70 7.71
N LEU A 320 12.65 -4.19 8.82
CA LEU A 320 13.43 -5.44 8.85
C LEU A 320 12.65 -6.66 9.28
N LYS A 321 11.39 -6.47 9.71
CA LYS A 321 10.57 -7.56 10.23
C LYS A 321 9.09 -7.28 10.07
N SER A 322 8.35 -8.27 9.63
CA SER A 322 6.88 -8.29 9.59
C SER A 322 6.34 -9.61 10.16
N SER A 323 5.04 -9.66 10.40
CA SER A 323 4.32 -10.88 10.79
C SER A 323 3.45 -11.32 9.61
N PRO A 324 3.69 -12.50 9.01
CA PRO A 324 2.83 -13.02 7.95
C PRO A 324 1.37 -13.14 8.39
N ASP A 325 1.11 -13.63 9.61
CA ASP A 325 -0.25 -13.79 10.12
C ASP A 325 -0.98 -12.46 10.23
N ASP A 326 -0.34 -11.42 10.81
CA ASP A 326 -0.93 -10.09 10.92
C ASP A 326 -1.17 -9.46 9.55
N PHE A 327 -0.25 -9.69 8.62
CA PHE A 327 -0.38 -9.22 7.24
C PHE A 327 -1.57 -9.87 6.53
N PHE A 328 -1.72 -11.20 6.55
CA PHE A 328 -2.84 -11.87 5.90
C PHE A 328 -4.17 -11.59 6.60
N HIS A 329 -4.21 -11.44 7.90
CA HIS A 329 -5.39 -10.95 8.63
C HIS A 329 -5.81 -9.53 8.20
N PHE A 330 -4.86 -8.72 7.78
CA PHE A 330 -5.14 -7.38 7.24
C PHE A 330 -5.52 -7.41 5.75
N LEU A 331 -4.80 -8.17 4.93
CA LEU A 331 -4.96 -8.22 3.47
C LEU A 331 -6.27 -8.87 3.05
N MET A 332 -6.54 -10.09 3.56
CA MET A 332 -7.61 -10.93 3.05
C MET A 332 -9.00 -10.30 3.16
N PRO A 333 -9.42 -9.71 4.31
CA PRO A 333 -10.73 -9.07 4.40
C PRO A 333 -10.90 -7.91 3.42
N ARG A 334 -9.83 -7.19 3.06
CA ARG A 334 -9.88 -6.08 2.10
C ARG A 334 -10.08 -6.56 0.68
N LEU A 335 -9.35 -7.59 0.27
CA LEU A 335 -9.45 -8.14 -1.09
C LEU A 335 -10.83 -8.77 -1.38
N VAL A 336 -11.51 -9.30 -0.36
CA VAL A 336 -12.82 -9.94 -0.52
C VAL A 336 -14.00 -9.02 -0.21
N ALA A 337 -13.77 -7.82 0.26
CA ALA A 337 -14.83 -6.84 0.46
C ALA A 337 -15.59 -6.60 -0.86
N PRO A 338 -16.93 -6.46 -0.83
CA PRO A 338 -17.75 -6.26 -2.01
C PRO A 338 -17.48 -4.94 -2.74
#